data_1a4c118224f327ec19f9b7953477c7ed
#
_entry.id   1a4c118224f327ec19f9b7953477c7ed
#
_cell.length_a   1.000
_cell.length_b   1.000
_cell.length_c   1.000
_cell.angle_alpha   90.00
_cell.angle_beta   90.00
_cell.angle_gamma   90.00
#
_symmetry.space_group_name_H-M   'P 1'
#
loop_
_entity.id
_entity.type
_entity.pdbx_description
1 polymer ?
#
loop_
_entity_poly.entity_id
_entity_poly.type
_entity_poly.pdbx_seq_one_letter_code
_entity_poly.pdbx_strand_id
1 'polypeptide(L)'
;MKTVPFEQVILRGCGIDVHKDMVVATISGEGLKTETRSYKTFSSSLTELKEWLLSSGITHVAMESTGVYWKPVYKILECPDMKVWIVNARHIKYVPGHKTDKKDSAWICKLLLAGLLKPSYIPEREQRELRDLTRYRNKLIQHVSSEKNRIVRILEDCNIKLSSVVCSLDGVVANKLIDMLIDKGHVTMDEITCIYHKKLEASPELLYQACEGFIEPHHIYMLQTIRKDMEQTKAIIADLACRIKEVLSPYENVMELLQKIPGLSRKTVEDLIAEIGVDMEAFPTEKHLASWAGVCPGNNE
;
A
#
# COMPACT_ATOMS: atom_id res chain seq x y z
N MET A 1 25.40 -26.70 -23.87
CA MET A 1 25.76 -25.64 -22.92
C MET A 1 26.26 -26.29 -21.63
N LYS A 2 27.49 -26.01 -21.20
CA LYS A 2 28.02 -26.51 -19.91
C LYS A 2 27.26 -25.78 -18.78
N THR A 3 26.49 -26.52 -18.02
CA THR A 3 25.89 -26.01 -16.76
C THR A 3 27.00 -25.79 -15.77
N VAL A 4 27.21 -24.54 -15.37
CA VAL A 4 28.12 -24.22 -14.26
C VAL A 4 27.50 -24.78 -12.98
N PRO A 5 28.19 -25.70 -12.26
CA PRO A 5 27.69 -26.17 -10.99
C PRO A 5 27.82 -25.05 -9.96
N PHE A 6 26.71 -24.65 -9.33
CA PHE A 6 26.75 -23.76 -8.17
C PHE A 6 27.13 -24.57 -6.92
N GLU A 7 27.94 -23.99 -6.06
CA GLU A 7 28.19 -24.55 -4.72
C GLU A 7 26.89 -24.50 -3.90
N GLN A 8 26.56 -25.61 -3.23
CA GLN A 8 25.34 -25.71 -2.45
C GLN A 8 25.58 -25.19 -1.04
N VAL A 9 24.89 -24.11 -0.68
CA VAL A 9 24.96 -23.46 0.63
C VAL A 9 23.82 -23.92 1.55
N ILE A 10 22.63 -24.15 0.97
CA ILE A 10 21.46 -24.65 1.70
C ILE A 10 21.27 -26.13 1.35
N LEU A 11 21.24 -26.99 2.39
CA LEU A 11 21.23 -28.43 2.19
C LEU A 11 19.94 -28.92 1.50
N ARG A 12 18.75 -28.45 1.92
CA ARG A 12 17.46 -28.84 1.36
C ARG A 12 16.56 -27.62 1.22
N GLY A 13 16.01 -27.42 0.02
CA GLY A 13 15.20 -26.24 -0.27
C GLY A 13 14.07 -26.53 -1.23
N CYS A 14 13.11 -25.61 -1.25
CA CYS A 14 12.00 -25.58 -2.18
C CYS A 14 11.90 -24.23 -2.86
N GLY A 15 11.78 -24.25 -4.18
CA GLY A 15 11.40 -23.08 -4.98
C GLY A 15 9.92 -23.18 -5.33
N ILE A 16 9.19 -22.09 -5.12
CA ILE A 16 7.76 -22.03 -5.41
C ILE A 16 7.47 -20.94 -6.42
N ASP A 17 6.76 -21.28 -7.47
CA ASP A 17 6.15 -20.37 -8.42
C ASP A 17 4.65 -20.27 -8.10
N VAL A 18 4.17 -19.03 -7.85
CA VAL A 18 2.82 -18.76 -7.34
C VAL A 18 1.99 -18.04 -8.41
N HIS A 19 0.91 -18.68 -8.82
CA HIS A 19 -0.13 -18.12 -9.66
C HIS A 19 -1.45 -17.96 -8.90
N LYS A 20 -2.43 -17.32 -9.52
CA LYS A 20 -3.76 -17.11 -8.94
C LYS A 20 -4.45 -18.43 -8.52
N ASP A 21 -4.42 -19.44 -9.38
CA ASP A 21 -5.21 -20.66 -9.22
C ASP A 21 -4.35 -21.89 -8.92
N MET A 22 -3.02 -21.76 -9.04
CA MET A 22 -2.09 -22.89 -8.92
C MET A 22 -0.75 -22.42 -8.32
N VAL A 23 -0.15 -23.32 -7.57
CA VAL A 23 1.20 -23.21 -7.02
C VAL A 23 2.02 -24.38 -7.54
N VAL A 24 3.18 -24.08 -8.11
CA VAL A 24 4.15 -25.09 -8.53
C VAL A 24 5.34 -25.08 -7.60
N ALA A 25 5.61 -26.19 -6.94
CA ALA A 25 6.69 -26.33 -5.96
C ALA A 25 7.70 -27.37 -6.42
N THR A 26 8.96 -27.00 -6.41
CA THR A 26 10.09 -27.91 -6.71
C THR A 26 10.99 -28.04 -5.51
N ILE A 27 11.19 -29.25 -5.00
CA ILE A 27 12.15 -29.56 -3.94
C ILE A 27 13.44 -30.13 -4.52
N SER A 28 14.55 -29.83 -3.86
CA SER A 28 15.85 -30.44 -4.20
C SER A 28 16.82 -30.28 -3.00
N GLY A 29 17.92 -31.04 -3.02
CA GLY A 29 18.94 -30.91 -1.99
C GLY A 29 19.62 -32.24 -1.65
N GLU A 30 20.42 -32.23 -0.61
CA GLU A 30 21.21 -33.39 -0.19
C GLU A 30 20.33 -34.59 0.20
N GLY A 31 20.57 -35.73 -0.44
CA GLY A 31 19.82 -36.96 -0.22
C GLY A 31 18.38 -36.95 -0.78
N LEU A 32 18.00 -35.90 -1.52
CA LEU A 32 16.67 -35.79 -2.13
C LEU A 32 16.75 -35.91 -3.66
N LYS A 33 15.85 -36.68 -4.25
CA LYS A 33 15.60 -36.59 -5.67
C LYS A 33 14.81 -35.31 -5.96
N THR A 34 15.26 -34.54 -6.94
CA THR A 34 14.51 -33.36 -7.40
C THR A 34 13.11 -33.77 -7.85
N GLU A 35 12.09 -33.18 -7.22
CA GLU A 35 10.69 -33.47 -7.49
C GLU A 35 9.91 -32.16 -7.61
N THR A 36 8.99 -32.10 -8.57
CA THR A 36 8.09 -30.97 -8.79
C THR A 36 6.65 -31.43 -8.68
N ARG A 37 5.87 -30.73 -7.86
CA ARG A 37 4.43 -30.96 -7.69
C ARG A 37 3.67 -29.65 -7.92
N SER A 38 2.42 -29.80 -8.37
CA SER A 38 1.48 -28.69 -8.54
C SER A 38 0.33 -28.84 -7.58
N TYR A 39 -0.06 -27.74 -6.95
CA TYR A 39 -1.13 -27.66 -5.98
C TYR A 39 -2.11 -26.57 -6.37
N LYS A 40 -3.39 -26.74 -6.08
CA LYS A 40 -4.36 -25.66 -6.18
C LYS A 40 -4.15 -24.67 -5.02
N THR A 41 -4.63 -23.42 -5.19
CA THR A 41 -4.48 -22.39 -4.16
C THR A 41 -5.53 -22.48 -3.04
N PHE A 42 -6.30 -23.56 -2.96
CA PHE A 42 -7.21 -23.82 -1.83
C PHE A 42 -6.43 -24.19 -0.56
N SER A 43 -6.97 -23.81 0.60
CA SER A 43 -6.28 -24.02 1.89
C SER A 43 -5.91 -25.46 2.14
N SER A 44 -6.79 -26.43 1.82
CA SER A 44 -6.50 -27.87 1.95
C SER A 44 -5.28 -28.28 1.11
N SER A 45 -5.23 -27.86 -0.14
CA SER A 45 -4.14 -28.19 -1.05
C SER A 45 -2.81 -27.54 -0.63
N LEU A 46 -2.87 -26.32 -0.08
CA LEU A 46 -1.69 -25.64 0.48
C LEU A 46 -1.22 -26.27 1.79
N THR A 47 -2.15 -26.86 2.58
CA THR A 47 -1.80 -27.66 3.75
C THR A 47 -1.09 -28.97 3.34
N GLU A 48 -1.58 -29.66 2.31
CA GLU A 48 -0.89 -30.81 1.73
C GLU A 48 0.52 -30.45 1.23
N LEU A 49 0.68 -29.29 0.60
CA LEU A 49 2.00 -28.77 0.22
C LEU A 49 2.90 -28.63 1.45
N LYS A 50 2.42 -27.99 2.54
CA LYS A 50 3.18 -27.84 3.79
C LYS A 50 3.63 -29.17 4.36
N GLU A 51 2.72 -30.13 4.46
CA GLU A 51 3.00 -31.48 4.96
C GLU A 51 4.05 -32.20 4.09
N TRP A 52 3.94 -32.11 2.78
CA TRP A 52 4.93 -32.64 1.87
C TRP A 52 6.32 -32.02 2.06
N LEU A 53 6.41 -30.70 2.23
CA LEU A 53 7.68 -30.02 2.46
C LEU A 53 8.32 -30.45 3.79
N LEU A 54 7.53 -30.50 4.87
CA LEU A 54 8.01 -30.92 6.19
C LEU A 54 8.45 -32.39 6.19
N SER A 55 7.66 -33.29 5.60
CA SER A 55 8.01 -34.72 5.49
C SER A 55 9.26 -34.97 4.64
N SER A 56 9.55 -34.08 3.69
CA SER A 56 10.77 -34.10 2.86
C SER A 56 11.99 -33.47 3.58
N GLY A 57 11.83 -32.95 4.79
CA GLY A 57 12.88 -32.28 5.55
C GLY A 57 13.36 -30.98 4.92
N ILE A 58 12.48 -30.25 4.24
CA ILE A 58 12.79 -28.94 3.66
C ILE A 58 12.92 -27.91 4.76
N THR A 59 14.05 -27.21 4.78
CA THR A 59 14.38 -26.18 5.80
C THR A 59 14.18 -24.76 5.28
N HIS A 60 14.25 -24.58 3.96
CA HIS A 60 14.13 -23.27 3.33
C HIS A 60 13.20 -23.34 2.11
N VAL A 61 12.33 -22.36 2.02
CA VAL A 61 11.42 -22.18 0.88
C VAL A 61 11.62 -20.78 0.31
N ALA A 62 11.68 -20.64 -1.00
CA ALA A 62 11.69 -19.34 -1.66
C ALA A 62 10.53 -19.24 -2.66
N MET A 63 9.86 -18.10 -2.68
CA MET A 63 8.82 -17.78 -3.65
C MET A 63 8.93 -16.34 -4.13
N GLU A 64 8.48 -16.07 -5.36
CA GLU A 64 8.48 -14.74 -5.92
C GLU A 64 7.33 -13.89 -5.35
N SER A 65 7.59 -12.59 -5.13
CA SER A 65 6.60 -11.61 -4.63
C SER A 65 5.62 -11.15 -5.71
N THR A 66 4.99 -12.08 -6.46
CA THR A 66 4.08 -11.73 -7.53
C THR A 66 2.70 -11.32 -6.99
N GLY A 67 2.37 -10.04 -7.14
CA GLY A 67 1.07 -9.48 -6.72
C GLY A 67 0.73 -9.76 -5.26
N VAL A 68 -0.49 -10.27 -5.02
CA VAL A 68 -0.99 -10.62 -3.67
C VAL A 68 -1.04 -12.13 -3.44
N TYR A 69 -0.80 -12.95 -4.46
CA TYR A 69 -1.04 -14.39 -4.45
C TYR A 69 -0.09 -15.17 -3.53
N TRP A 70 1.11 -14.63 -3.27
CA TRP A 70 2.06 -15.22 -2.34
C TRP A 70 1.60 -15.15 -0.86
N LYS A 71 0.77 -14.15 -0.49
CA LYS A 71 0.37 -13.91 0.91
C LYS A 71 -0.31 -15.13 1.57
N PRO A 72 -1.35 -15.77 0.97
CA PRO A 72 -1.96 -16.97 1.56
C PRO A 72 -1.02 -18.17 1.62
N VAL A 73 -0.16 -18.34 0.61
CA VAL A 73 0.84 -19.42 0.60
C VAL A 73 1.84 -19.21 1.74
N TYR A 74 2.39 -18.01 1.87
CA TYR A 74 3.29 -17.63 2.96
C TYR A 74 2.65 -17.92 4.33
N LYS A 75 1.41 -17.45 4.55
CA LYS A 75 0.69 -17.60 5.83
C LYS A 75 0.50 -19.07 6.24
N ILE A 76 0.26 -19.97 5.28
CA ILE A 76 0.09 -21.39 5.55
C ILE A 76 1.44 -22.08 5.80
N LEU A 77 2.47 -21.70 5.04
CA LEU A 77 3.80 -22.29 5.15
C LEU A 77 4.58 -21.77 6.38
N GLU A 78 4.25 -20.57 6.89
CA GLU A 78 4.92 -19.95 8.05
C GLU A 78 4.86 -20.90 9.26
N CYS A 79 6.02 -21.39 9.70
CA CYS A 79 6.18 -22.26 10.88
C CYS A 79 7.63 -22.22 11.38
N PRO A 80 7.90 -22.62 12.64
CA PRO A 80 9.25 -22.60 13.22
C PRO A 80 10.27 -23.49 12.50
N ASP A 81 9.81 -24.59 11.90
CA ASP A 81 10.67 -25.61 11.31
C ASP A 81 11.17 -25.27 9.90
N MET A 82 10.64 -24.21 9.28
CA MET A 82 10.90 -23.87 7.89
C MET A 82 11.01 -22.35 7.67
N LYS A 83 12.11 -21.90 7.09
CA LYS A 83 12.30 -20.50 6.73
C LYS A 83 11.69 -20.22 5.35
N VAL A 84 10.69 -19.36 5.31
CA VAL A 84 10.00 -18.99 4.06
C VAL A 84 10.49 -17.63 3.60
N TRP A 85 11.13 -17.57 2.43
CA TRP A 85 11.68 -16.37 1.82
C TRP A 85 10.78 -15.87 0.70
N ILE A 86 10.43 -14.61 0.76
CA ILE A 86 9.83 -13.90 -0.36
C ILE A 86 10.95 -13.15 -1.07
N VAL A 87 11.08 -13.36 -2.37
CA VAL A 87 12.16 -12.77 -3.16
C VAL A 87 11.63 -11.86 -4.26
N ASN A 88 12.37 -10.80 -4.54
CA ASN A 88 11.97 -9.86 -5.57
C ASN A 88 12.22 -10.45 -6.97
N ALA A 89 11.22 -10.39 -7.85
CA ALA A 89 11.30 -10.83 -9.23
C ALA A 89 12.49 -10.25 -10.01
N ARG A 90 12.87 -9.01 -9.73
CA ARG A 90 14.04 -8.37 -10.36
C ARG A 90 15.33 -9.10 -10.03
N HIS A 91 15.53 -9.52 -8.77
CA HIS A 91 16.73 -10.24 -8.37
C HIS A 91 16.84 -11.61 -9.08
N ILE A 92 15.73 -12.30 -9.29
CA ILE A 92 15.69 -13.57 -10.01
C ILE A 92 16.04 -13.36 -11.49
N LYS A 93 15.59 -12.28 -12.11
CA LYS A 93 15.82 -11.98 -13.53
C LYS A 93 17.25 -11.57 -13.85
N TYR A 94 17.99 -11.01 -12.93
CA TYR A 94 19.39 -10.58 -13.14
C TYR A 94 20.38 -11.74 -13.13
N VAL A 95 19.98 -12.93 -12.68
CA VAL A 95 20.89 -14.10 -12.73
C VAL A 95 20.77 -14.73 -14.13
N PRO A 96 21.87 -14.80 -14.93
CA PRO A 96 21.85 -15.37 -16.27
C PRO A 96 21.39 -16.83 -16.26
N GLY A 97 20.35 -17.15 -17.00
CA GLY A 97 19.82 -18.52 -17.12
C GLY A 97 18.60 -18.59 -18.04
N HIS A 98 18.25 -19.78 -18.49
CA HIS A 98 17.15 -20.01 -19.42
C HIS A 98 15.78 -19.83 -18.74
N LYS A 99 14.97 -18.92 -19.29
CA LYS A 99 13.60 -18.63 -18.91
C LYS A 99 12.64 -19.45 -19.77
N THR A 100 11.94 -20.41 -19.15
CA THR A 100 10.74 -21.03 -19.74
C THR A 100 9.74 -21.24 -18.61
N ASP A 101 8.48 -20.86 -18.82
CA ASP A 101 7.40 -20.82 -17.82
C ASP A 101 7.16 -22.11 -17.01
N LYS A 102 7.61 -23.25 -17.46
CA LYS A 102 7.55 -24.54 -16.75
C LYS A 102 8.73 -24.82 -15.81
N LYS A 103 9.71 -23.89 -15.69
CA LYS A 103 10.95 -24.09 -14.92
C LYS A 103 11.17 -23.06 -13.83
N ASP A 104 10.21 -22.17 -13.59
CA ASP A 104 10.42 -21.07 -12.66
C ASP A 104 10.60 -21.57 -11.22
N SER A 105 9.80 -22.51 -10.72
CA SER A 105 9.98 -23.10 -9.40
C SER A 105 11.30 -23.86 -9.26
N ALA A 106 11.72 -24.61 -10.28
CA ALA A 106 13.00 -25.34 -10.29
C ALA A 106 14.20 -24.37 -10.33
N TRP A 107 14.06 -23.25 -11.05
CA TRP A 107 15.06 -22.21 -11.10
C TRP A 107 15.20 -21.49 -9.76
N ILE A 108 14.07 -21.08 -9.14
CA ILE A 108 14.04 -20.50 -7.80
C ILE A 108 14.68 -21.45 -6.79
N CYS A 109 14.35 -22.75 -6.83
CA CYS A 109 14.95 -23.76 -5.98
C CYS A 109 16.47 -23.83 -6.15
N LYS A 110 16.95 -23.83 -7.38
CA LYS A 110 18.40 -23.88 -7.68
C LYS A 110 19.13 -22.64 -7.15
N LEU A 111 18.56 -21.45 -7.33
CA LEU A 111 19.14 -20.20 -6.82
C LEU A 111 19.12 -20.16 -5.28
N LEU A 112 18.04 -20.69 -4.67
CA LEU A 112 17.94 -20.79 -3.21
C LEU A 112 19.05 -21.67 -2.64
N LEU A 113 19.23 -22.89 -3.17
CA LEU A 113 20.24 -23.82 -2.73
C LEU A 113 21.66 -23.27 -2.88
N ALA A 114 21.90 -22.48 -3.92
CA ALA A 114 23.19 -21.80 -4.14
C ALA A 114 23.40 -20.55 -3.28
N GLY A 115 22.44 -20.16 -2.44
CA GLY A 115 22.55 -18.95 -1.60
C GLY A 115 22.52 -17.63 -2.38
N LEU A 116 22.04 -17.65 -3.63
CA LEU A 116 22.03 -16.48 -4.52
C LEU A 116 20.77 -15.60 -4.36
N LEU A 117 19.80 -16.03 -3.56
CA LEU A 117 18.59 -15.27 -3.29
C LEU A 117 18.74 -14.42 -2.02
N LYS A 118 18.27 -13.19 -2.08
CA LYS A 118 18.15 -12.30 -0.93
C LYS A 118 16.68 -12.22 -0.53
N PRO A 119 16.32 -12.58 0.73
CA PRO A 119 14.95 -12.47 1.20
C PRO A 119 14.55 -11.00 1.30
N SER A 120 13.32 -10.71 0.90
CA SER A 120 12.67 -9.43 1.20
C SER A 120 12.27 -9.39 2.67
N TYR A 121 12.34 -8.21 3.27
CA TYR A 121 11.82 -8.01 4.63
C TYR A 121 10.29 -8.21 4.65
N ILE A 122 9.84 -9.22 5.37
CA ILE A 122 8.43 -9.48 5.63
C ILE A 122 8.20 -9.26 7.13
N PRO A 123 7.44 -8.23 7.49
CA PRO A 123 7.16 -7.95 8.89
C PRO A 123 6.30 -9.05 9.52
N GLU A 124 6.27 -9.06 10.85
CA GLU A 124 5.37 -9.89 11.62
C GLU A 124 3.89 -9.61 11.29
N ARG A 125 3.03 -10.53 11.70
CA ARG A 125 1.61 -10.50 11.32
C ARG A 125 0.92 -9.20 11.74
N GLU A 126 1.12 -8.77 12.98
CA GLU A 126 0.49 -7.54 13.51
C GLU A 126 0.88 -6.30 12.71
N GLN A 127 2.16 -6.21 12.37
CA GLN A 127 2.64 -5.10 11.53
C GLN A 127 2.10 -5.19 10.10
N ARG A 128 1.92 -6.39 9.53
CA ARG A 128 1.28 -6.57 8.22
C ARG A 128 -0.18 -6.08 8.23
N GLU A 129 -0.92 -6.41 9.29
CA GLU A 129 -2.30 -5.95 9.50
C GLU A 129 -2.35 -4.41 9.65
N LEU A 130 -1.44 -3.83 10.40
CA LEU A 130 -1.32 -2.37 10.54
C LEU A 130 -0.99 -1.68 9.19
N ARG A 131 -0.10 -2.27 8.38
CA ARG A 131 0.17 -1.78 7.00
C ARG A 131 -1.08 -1.77 6.14
N ASP A 132 -1.90 -2.80 6.20
CA ASP A 132 -3.13 -2.87 5.41
C ASP A 132 -4.09 -1.74 5.82
N LEU A 133 -4.23 -1.44 7.12
CA LEU A 133 -5.05 -0.33 7.64
C LEU A 133 -4.53 1.05 7.19
N THR A 134 -3.24 1.32 7.40
CA THR A 134 -2.64 2.62 7.05
C THR A 134 -2.64 2.87 5.55
N ARG A 135 -2.33 1.87 4.75
CA ARG A 135 -2.36 1.95 3.28
C ARG A 135 -3.77 2.16 2.75
N TYR A 136 -4.77 1.49 3.34
CA TYR A 136 -6.17 1.70 2.95
C TYR A 136 -6.64 3.10 3.34
N ARG A 137 -6.34 3.58 4.56
CA ARG A 137 -6.60 4.96 4.98
C ARG A 137 -6.01 5.98 3.99
N ASN A 138 -4.76 5.78 3.56
CA ASN A 138 -4.10 6.67 2.61
C ASN A 138 -4.78 6.68 1.23
N LYS A 139 -5.25 5.53 0.74
CA LYS A 139 -6.05 5.47 -0.50
C LYS A 139 -7.36 6.23 -0.38
N LEU A 140 -8.05 6.13 0.75
CA LEU A 140 -9.29 6.87 0.99
C LEU A 140 -9.04 8.38 1.08
N ILE A 141 -7.94 8.82 1.69
CA ILE A 141 -7.54 10.24 1.70
C ILE A 141 -7.27 10.75 0.27
N GLN A 142 -6.61 9.95 -0.56
CA GLN A 142 -6.40 10.28 -1.98
C GLN A 142 -7.72 10.32 -2.76
N HIS A 143 -8.64 9.40 -2.46
CA HIS A 143 -10.00 9.42 -3.04
C HIS A 143 -10.72 10.72 -2.71
N VAL A 144 -10.79 11.13 -1.43
CA VAL A 144 -11.38 12.42 -1.02
C VAL A 144 -10.73 13.59 -1.76
N SER A 145 -9.40 13.60 -1.93
CA SER A 145 -8.70 14.65 -2.68
C SER A 145 -9.08 14.65 -4.18
N SER A 146 -9.29 13.47 -4.77
CA SER A 146 -9.77 13.33 -6.14
C SER A 146 -11.19 13.86 -6.31
N GLU A 147 -12.07 13.58 -5.35
CA GLU A 147 -13.45 14.07 -5.36
C GLU A 147 -13.52 15.61 -5.19
N LYS A 148 -12.64 16.20 -4.38
CA LYS A 148 -12.51 17.68 -4.31
C LYS A 148 -12.15 18.28 -5.66
N ASN A 149 -11.19 17.68 -6.37
CA ASN A 149 -10.84 18.13 -7.72
C ASN A 149 -12.00 17.97 -8.71
N ARG A 150 -12.87 16.98 -8.50
CA ARG A 150 -14.09 16.80 -9.31
C ARG A 150 -15.12 17.89 -9.04
N ILE A 151 -15.30 18.30 -7.76
CA ILE A 151 -16.12 19.47 -7.41
C ILE A 151 -15.60 20.71 -8.12
N VAL A 152 -14.28 20.98 -8.08
CA VAL A 152 -13.68 22.12 -8.82
C VAL A 152 -14.07 22.09 -10.30
N ARG A 153 -13.95 20.93 -10.96
CA ARG A 153 -14.29 20.80 -12.40
C ARG A 153 -15.76 21.09 -12.69
N ILE A 154 -16.66 20.64 -11.81
CA ILE A 154 -18.10 20.91 -11.97
C ILE A 154 -18.37 22.41 -11.79
N LEU A 155 -17.76 23.05 -10.79
CA LEU A 155 -17.90 24.50 -10.60
C LEU A 155 -17.35 25.29 -11.79
N GLU A 156 -16.20 24.86 -12.35
CA GLU A 156 -15.62 25.47 -13.56
C GLU A 156 -16.55 25.30 -14.78
N ASP A 157 -17.19 24.14 -14.92
CA ASP A 157 -18.17 23.88 -15.99
C ASP A 157 -19.40 24.80 -15.87
N CYS A 158 -19.81 25.11 -14.64
CA CYS A 158 -20.84 26.11 -14.33
C CYS A 158 -20.37 27.57 -14.48
N ASN A 159 -19.13 27.84 -14.87
CA ASN A 159 -18.47 29.15 -14.80
C ASN A 159 -18.43 29.76 -13.38
N ILE A 160 -18.46 28.97 -12.33
CA ILE A 160 -18.32 29.40 -10.94
C ILE A 160 -16.85 29.34 -10.57
N LYS A 161 -16.25 30.53 -10.32
CA LYS A 161 -14.79 30.71 -10.14
C LYS A 161 -14.37 30.69 -8.66
N LEU A 162 -15.07 29.97 -7.81
CA LEU A 162 -14.80 29.95 -6.38
C LEU A 162 -13.37 29.46 -6.06
N SER A 163 -12.86 28.49 -6.80
CA SER A 163 -11.49 27.97 -6.66
C SER A 163 -10.39 28.97 -6.95
N SER A 164 -10.71 30.05 -7.67
CA SER A 164 -9.75 31.12 -8.02
C SER A 164 -9.66 32.21 -6.94
N VAL A 165 -10.61 32.28 -6.03
CA VAL A 165 -10.72 33.35 -5.02
C VAL A 165 -10.58 32.87 -3.59
N VAL A 166 -10.62 31.54 -3.36
CA VAL A 166 -10.38 30.93 -2.05
C VAL A 166 -9.16 30.02 -2.10
N CYS A 167 -8.33 30.04 -1.05
CA CYS A 167 -7.14 29.18 -0.98
C CYS A 167 -7.49 27.69 -0.93
N SER A 168 -8.67 27.32 -0.44
CA SER A 168 -9.14 25.94 -0.34
C SER A 168 -10.66 25.87 -0.32
N LEU A 169 -11.21 24.93 -1.08
CA LEU A 169 -12.65 24.61 -1.02
C LEU A 169 -13.06 23.92 0.29
N ASP A 170 -12.11 23.44 1.10
CA ASP A 170 -12.39 22.89 2.44
C ASP A 170 -12.64 23.97 3.50
N GLY A 171 -12.40 25.24 3.17
CA GLY A 171 -12.66 26.35 4.07
C GLY A 171 -14.14 26.44 4.43
N VAL A 172 -14.43 26.87 5.66
CA VAL A 172 -15.81 26.98 6.17
C VAL A 172 -16.70 27.82 5.25
N VAL A 173 -16.16 28.96 4.78
CA VAL A 173 -16.92 29.87 3.88
C VAL A 173 -17.15 29.22 2.52
N ALA A 174 -16.13 28.63 1.91
CA ALA A 174 -16.25 27.96 0.61
C ALA A 174 -17.26 26.81 0.67
N ASN A 175 -17.23 25.99 1.73
CA ASN A 175 -18.20 24.91 1.91
C ASN A 175 -19.63 25.44 2.02
N LYS A 176 -19.86 26.51 2.80
CA LYS A 176 -21.18 27.13 2.92
C LYS A 176 -21.67 27.71 1.60
N LEU A 177 -20.78 28.33 0.80
CA LEU A 177 -21.15 28.84 -0.54
C LEU A 177 -21.54 27.70 -1.48
N ILE A 178 -20.80 26.59 -1.46
CA ILE A 178 -21.13 25.39 -2.25
C ILE A 178 -22.48 24.80 -1.77
N ASP A 179 -22.74 24.75 -0.45
CA ASP A 179 -24.03 24.31 0.08
C ASP A 179 -25.20 25.18 -0.44
N MET A 180 -25.05 26.50 -0.40
CA MET A 180 -26.06 27.43 -0.92
C MET A 180 -26.27 27.25 -2.43
N LEU A 181 -25.21 27.05 -3.21
CA LEU A 181 -25.30 26.76 -4.65
C LEU A 181 -26.02 25.43 -4.93
N ILE A 182 -25.80 24.42 -4.09
CA ILE A 182 -26.49 23.14 -4.20
C ILE A 182 -27.98 23.28 -3.84
N ASP A 183 -28.29 24.03 -2.77
CA ASP A 183 -29.65 24.12 -2.23
C ASP A 183 -30.56 25.06 -3.04
N LYS A 184 -30.02 26.18 -3.51
CA LYS A 184 -30.77 27.27 -4.12
C LYS A 184 -30.40 27.56 -5.56
N GLY A 185 -29.28 27.04 -6.05
CA GLY A 185 -28.74 27.36 -7.39
C GLY A 185 -28.07 28.72 -7.51
N HIS A 186 -28.09 29.55 -6.47
CA HIS A 186 -27.47 30.89 -6.45
C HIS A 186 -27.10 31.30 -5.03
N VAL A 187 -26.30 32.36 -4.92
CA VAL A 187 -25.92 32.99 -3.64
C VAL A 187 -26.19 34.47 -3.72
N THR A 188 -26.68 35.07 -2.63
CA THR A 188 -26.93 36.52 -2.53
C THR A 188 -25.80 37.23 -1.80
N MET A 189 -25.67 38.56 -2.04
CA MET A 189 -24.64 39.38 -1.36
C MET A 189 -24.86 39.38 0.16
N ASP A 190 -26.11 39.42 0.63
CA ASP A 190 -26.46 39.41 2.06
C ASP A 190 -26.00 38.09 2.73
N GLU A 191 -26.20 36.96 2.07
CA GLU A 191 -25.75 35.65 2.52
C GLU A 191 -24.21 35.58 2.62
N ILE A 192 -23.51 36.10 1.61
CA ILE A 192 -22.04 36.19 1.66
C ILE A 192 -21.59 37.04 2.83
N THR A 193 -22.19 38.23 3.00
CA THR A 193 -21.85 39.13 4.10
C THR A 193 -22.06 38.49 5.48
N CYS A 194 -23.13 37.68 5.64
CA CYS A 194 -23.39 36.94 6.88
C CYS A 194 -22.35 35.87 7.20
N ILE A 195 -21.76 35.20 6.20
CA ILE A 195 -20.77 34.13 6.41
C ILE A 195 -19.32 34.59 6.25
N TYR A 196 -19.12 35.84 5.80
CA TYR A 196 -17.80 36.41 5.56
C TYR A 196 -16.95 36.46 6.81
N HIS A 197 -15.68 36.15 6.63
CA HIS A 197 -14.68 36.23 7.71
C HIS A 197 -13.47 37.05 7.27
N LYS A 198 -13.07 38.03 8.13
CA LYS A 198 -11.96 38.99 7.85
C LYS A 198 -10.60 38.36 7.52
N LYS A 199 -10.43 37.05 7.76
CA LYS A 199 -9.21 36.32 7.39
C LYS A 199 -9.19 35.83 5.93
N LEU A 200 -10.28 36.03 5.18
CA LEU A 200 -10.30 35.77 3.75
C LEU A 200 -9.59 36.90 3.01
N GLU A 201 -8.77 36.54 2.04
CA GLU A 201 -8.08 37.51 1.17
C GLU A 201 -9.06 38.15 0.17
N ALA A 202 -10.07 37.37 -0.27
CA ALA A 202 -11.11 37.82 -1.20
C ALA A 202 -12.14 38.71 -0.47
N SER A 203 -12.55 39.82 -1.09
CA SER A 203 -13.65 40.64 -0.59
C SER A 203 -15.03 39.97 -0.79
N PRO A 204 -16.08 40.39 -0.06
CA PRO A 204 -17.43 39.88 -0.27
C PRO A 204 -17.92 40.03 -1.72
N GLU A 205 -17.60 41.16 -2.37
CA GLU A 205 -17.97 41.46 -3.75
C GLU A 205 -17.28 40.47 -4.71
N LEU A 206 -16.00 40.16 -4.49
CA LEU A 206 -15.26 39.22 -5.30
C LEU A 206 -15.80 37.79 -5.12
N LEU A 207 -16.17 37.40 -3.90
CA LEU A 207 -16.82 36.13 -3.63
C LEU A 207 -18.17 36.00 -4.33
N TYR A 208 -18.95 37.11 -4.35
CA TYR A 208 -20.22 37.16 -5.04
C TYR A 208 -20.01 36.95 -6.57
N GLN A 209 -19.13 37.72 -7.18
CA GLN A 209 -18.78 37.56 -8.61
C GLN A 209 -18.28 36.16 -8.92
N ALA A 210 -17.51 35.54 -8.05
CA ALA A 210 -17.01 34.18 -8.25
C ALA A 210 -18.11 33.11 -8.16
N CYS A 211 -19.24 33.41 -7.51
CA CYS A 211 -20.40 32.53 -7.44
C CYS A 211 -21.44 32.78 -8.56
N GLU A 212 -21.25 33.81 -9.38
CA GLU A 212 -22.11 34.05 -10.55
C GLU A 212 -21.76 33.04 -11.66
N GLY A 213 -22.71 32.20 -11.99
CA GLY A 213 -22.52 31.15 -13.01
C GLY A 213 -23.83 30.47 -13.40
N PHE A 214 -23.73 29.42 -14.19
CA PHE A 214 -24.87 28.70 -14.79
C PHE A 214 -24.99 27.30 -14.18
N ILE A 215 -25.51 27.22 -12.95
CA ILE A 215 -25.72 25.93 -12.31
C ILE A 215 -27.04 25.32 -12.75
N GLU A 216 -26.96 24.09 -13.28
CA GLU A 216 -28.12 23.33 -13.77
C GLU A 216 -28.47 22.18 -12.82
N PRO A 217 -29.66 21.57 -12.91
CA PRO A 217 -30.06 20.46 -12.06
C PRO A 217 -29.10 19.28 -12.10
N HIS A 218 -28.46 19.03 -13.25
CA HIS A 218 -27.44 17.99 -13.38
C HIS A 218 -26.21 18.28 -12.50
N HIS A 219 -25.71 19.51 -12.51
CA HIS A 219 -24.57 19.93 -11.70
C HIS A 219 -24.88 19.81 -10.21
N ILE A 220 -26.08 20.23 -9.80
CA ILE A 220 -26.56 20.10 -8.42
C ILE A 220 -26.56 18.64 -7.99
N TYR A 221 -27.16 17.75 -8.80
CA TYR A 221 -27.18 16.31 -8.53
C TYR A 221 -25.79 15.71 -8.38
N MET A 222 -24.86 16.08 -9.26
CA MET A 222 -23.49 15.61 -9.22
C MET A 222 -22.75 16.11 -7.97
N LEU A 223 -22.88 17.39 -7.62
CA LEU A 223 -22.30 17.97 -6.41
C LEU A 223 -22.82 17.29 -5.14
N GLN A 224 -24.13 17.06 -5.05
CA GLN A 224 -24.75 16.34 -3.93
C GLN A 224 -24.21 14.92 -3.80
N THR A 225 -24.13 14.20 -4.93
CA THR A 225 -23.63 12.82 -4.96
C THR A 225 -22.17 12.74 -4.49
N ILE A 226 -21.31 13.61 -5.00
CA ILE A 226 -19.90 13.67 -4.63
C ILE A 226 -19.71 14.03 -3.16
N ARG A 227 -20.48 15.00 -2.64
CA ARG A 227 -20.40 15.38 -1.22
C ARG A 227 -20.80 14.23 -0.31
N LYS A 228 -21.86 13.54 -0.64
CA LYS A 228 -22.32 12.35 0.10
C LYS A 228 -21.23 11.27 0.13
N ASP A 229 -20.60 10.97 -1.00
CA ASP A 229 -19.49 10.03 -1.08
C ASP A 229 -18.30 10.47 -0.21
N MET A 230 -17.93 11.75 -0.28
CA MET A 230 -16.85 12.31 0.55
C MET A 230 -17.13 12.21 2.05
N GLU A 231 -18.37 12.47 2.48
CA GLU A 231 -18.77 12.36 3.89
C GLU A 231 -18.70 10.91 4.39
N GLN A 232 -19.19 9.96 3.62
CA GLN A 232 -19.11 8.54 3.91
C GLN A 232 -17.64 8.08 3.98
N THR A 233 -16.83 8.52 3.03
CA THR A 233 -15.40 8.19 2.99
C THR A 233 -14.65 8.79 4.18
N LYS A 234 -14.95 10.03 4.59
CA LYS A 234 -14.38 10.65 5.79
C LYS A 234 -14.75 9.90 7.07
N ALA A 235 -15.97 9.38 7.18
CA ALA A 235 -16.38 8.55 8.31
C ALA A 235 -15.55 7.25 8.37
N ILE A 236 -15.37 6.56 7.25
CA ILE A 236 -14.52 5.36 7.18
C ILE A 236 -13.06 5.68 7.56
N ILE A 237 -12.53 6.83 7.11
CA ILE A 237 -11.17 7.29 7.50
C ILE A 237 -11.08 7.48 9.01
N ALA A 238 -12.11 8.04 9.65
CA ALA A 238 -12.14 8.23 11.10
C ALA A 238 -12.15 6.89 11.86
N ASP A 239 -12.96 5.93 11.41
CA ASP A 239 -13.01 4.58 11.98
C ASP A 239 -11.65 3.87 11.86
N LEU A 240 -11.02 3.95 10.68
CA LEU A 240 -9.68 3.40 10.48
C LEU A 240 -8.64 4.08 11.41
N ALA A 241 -8.73 5.40 11.60
CA ALA A 241 -7.84 6.13 12.49
C ALA A 241 -8.00 5.67 13.95
N CYS A 242 -9.22 5.42 14.41
CA CYS A 242 -9.48 4.85 15.74
C CYS A 242 -8.84 3.46 15.87
N ARG A 243 -9.04 2.59 14.88
CA ARG A 243 -8.45 1.24 14.91
C ARG A 243 -6.92 1.26 14.87
N ILE A 244 -6.32 2.11 14.05
CA ILE A 244 -4.86 2.30 13.97
C ILE A 244 -4.31 2.76 15.31
N LYS A 245 -5.00 3.71 15.98
CA LYS A 245 -4.63 4.20 17.32
C LYS A 245 -4.65 3.08 18.36
N GLU A 246 -5.65 2.21 18.34
CA GLU A 246 -5.72 1.05 19.24
C GLU A 246 -4.53 0.11 19.04
N VAL A 247 -4.23 -0.26 17.79
CA VAL A 247 -3.11 -1.16 17.47
C VAL A 247 -1.76 -0.54 17.85
N LEU A 248 -1.62 0.78 17.69
CA LEU A 248 -0.38 1.50 18.02
C LEU A 248 -0.25 1.92 19.49
N SER A 249 -1.27 1.67 20.32
CA SER A 249 -1.25 2.07 21.74
C SER A 249 -0.03 1.56 22.53
N PRO A 250 0.53 0.34 22.28
CA PRO A 250 1.75 -0.11 22.97
C PRO A 250 3.00 0.71 22.60
N TYR A 251 2.99 1.43 21.49
CA TYR A 251 4.13 2.18 20.93
C TYR A 251 3.99 3.70 21.10
N GLU A 252 3.07 4.18 21.94
CA GLU A 252 2.81 5.62 22.10
C GLU A 252 4.08 6.42 22.48
N ASN A 253 4.93 5.87 23.35
CA ASN A 253 6.19 6.50 23.73
C ASN A 253 7.13 6.72 22.51
N VAL A 254 7.20 5.74 21.61
CA VAL A 254 7.99 5.84 20.38
C VAL A 254 7.38 6.88 19.45
N MET A 255 6.06 6.89 19.35
CA MET A 255 5.32 7.86 18.53
C MET A 255 5.54 9.30 19.01
N GLU A 256 5.48 9.54 20.32
CA GLU A 256 5.76 10.86 20.90
C GLU A 256 7.20 11.31 20.64
N LEU A 257 8.15 10.38 20.70
CA LEU A 257 9.54 10.66 20.40
C LEU A 257 9.73 11.08 18.93
N LEU A 258 9.14 10.34 18.00
CA LEU A 258 9.23 10.62 16.57
C LEU A 258 8.52 11.94 16.18
N GLN A 259 7.43 12.29 16.86
CA GLN A 259 6.71 13.54 16.63
C GLN A 259 7.50 14.79 17.07
N LYS A 260 8.58 14.64 17.85
CA LYS A 260 9.51 15.76 18.15
C LYS A 260 10.36 16.16 16.93
N ILE A 261 10.44 15.32 15.92
CA ILE A 261 11.15 15.65 14.69
C ILE A 261 10.30 16.60 13.85
N PRO A 262 10.78 17.80 13.51
CA PRO A 262 10.04 18.75 12.69
C PRO A 262 9.56 18.16 11.38
N GLY A 263 8.28 18.37 11.05
CA GLY A 263 7.66 17.85 9.81
C GLY A 263 7.05 16.45 9.94
N LEU A 264 7.27 15.71 11.02
CA LEU A 264 6.59 14.44 11.26
C LEU A 264 5.27 14.64 12.02
N SER A 265 4.16 14.64 11.28
CA SER A 265 2.82 14.62 11.89
C SER A 265 2.54 13.25 12.52
N ARG A 266 1.57 13.18 13.44
CA ARG A 266 1.12 11.90 14.03
C ARG A 266 0.79 10.88 12.95
N LYS A 267 0.03 11.27 11.92
CA LYS A 267 -0.30 10.39 10.79
C LYS A 267 0.95 9.87 10.08
N THR A 268 1.94 10.72 9.84
CA THR A 268 3.20 10.32 9.19
C THR A 268 3.96 9.31 10.05
N VAL A 269 3.97 9.49 11.37
CA VAL A 269 4.59 8.56 12.31
C VAL A 269 3.86 7.21 12.33
N GLU A 270 2.52 7.21 12.33
CA GLU A 270 1.70 6.00 12.23
C GLU A 270 2.02 5.21 10.95
N ASP A 271 2.08 5.91 9.81
CA ASP A 271 2.44 5.31 8.52
C ASP A 271 3.88 4.76 8.52
N LEU A 272 4.82 5.49 9.14
CA LEU A 272 6.22 5.08 9.26
C LEU A 272 6.36 3.79 10.09
N ILE A 273 5.77 3.75 11.30
CA ILE A 273 5.81 2.58 12.16
C ILE A 273 5.14 1.38 11.48
N ALA A 274 4.04 1.59 10.76
CA ALA A 274 3.40 0.53 10.00
C ALA A 274 4.34 -0.07 8.93
N GLU A 275 5.16 0.75 8.29
CA GLU A 275 6.06 0.30 7.21
C GLU A 275 7.37 -0.31 7.71
N ILE A 276 8.00 0.24 8.74
CA ILE A 276 9.33 -0.22 9.18
C ILE A 276 9.32 -0.94 10.54
N GLY A 277 8.23 -0.84 11.30
CA GLY A 277 8.16 -1.33 12.68
C GLY A 277 8.88 -0.39 13.66
N VAL A 278 9.03 -0.86 14.88
CA VAL A 278 9.79 -0.18 15.94
C VAL A 278 11.14 -0.88 16.20
N ASP A 279 11.27 -2.14 15.80
CA ASP A 279 12.50 -2.90 15.89
C ASP A 279 13.38 -2.62 14.66
N MET A 280 14.57 -2.10 14.93
CA MET A 280 15.54 -1.71 13.90
C MET A 280 16.56 -2.82 13.58
N GLU A 281 16.43 -4.02 14.14
CA GLU A 281 17.32 -5.13 13.79
C GLU A 281 17.25 -5.50 12.29
N ALA A 282 16.09 -5.33 11.68
CA ALA A 282 15.90 -5.53 10.24
C ALA A 282 16.63 -4.47 9.38
N PHE A 283 17.02 -3.33 9.96
CA PHE A 283 17.70 -2.23 9.29
C PHE A 283 18.96 -1.78 10.07
N PRO A 284 20.04 -2.57 10.06
CA PRO A 284 21.22 -2.33 10.89
C PRO A 284 21.91 -0.98 10.68
N THR A 285 21.69 -0.34 9.54
CA THR A 285 22.18 1.01 9.25
C THR A 285 21.16 1.83 8.46
N GLU A 286 21.34 3.16 8.48
CA GLU A 286 20.52 4.09 7.68
C GLU A 286 20.54 3.76 6.17
N LYS A 287 21.63 3.18 5.67
CA LYS A 287 21.78 2.77 4.26
C LYS A 287 20.86 1.60 3.91
N HIS A 288 20.68 0.65 4.84
CA HIS A 288 19.75 -0.46 4.65
C HIS A 288 18.32 0.04 4.58
N LEU A 289 17.93 0.96 5.47
CA LEU A 289 16.61 1.58 5.45
C LEU A 289 16.37 2.40 4.18
N ALA A 290 17.34 3.23 3.78
CA ALA A 290 17.27 4.03 2.56
C ALA A 290 17.17 3.16 1.31
N SER A 291 17.91 2.06 1.25
CA SER A 291 17.82 1.09 0.14
C SER A 291 16.46 0.39 0.09
N TRP A 292 15.94 -0.02 1.24
CA TRP A 292 14.61 -0.62 1.34
C TRP A 292 13.51 0.36 0.92
N ALA A 293 13.60 1.62 1.34
CA ALA A 293 12.67 2.69 0.98
C ALA A 293 12.77 3.12 -0.49
N GLY A 294 13.81 2.67 -1.22
CA GLY A 294 14.02 3.02 -2.62
C GLY A 294 14.48 4.47 -2.85
N VAL A 295 15.03 5.12 -1.82
CA VAL A 295 15.55 6.51 -1.91
C VAL A 295 17.05 6.58 -2.17
N CYS A 296 17.72 5.44 -2.29
CA CYS A 296 19.10 5.40 -2.75
C CYS A 296 19.18 5.69 -4.25
N PRO A 297 20.13 6.50 -4.71
CA PRO A 297 20.39 6.66 -6.14
C PRO A 297 20.67 5.29 -6.79
N GLY A 298 20.03 5.01 -7.91
CA GLY A 298 20.37 3.82 -8.70
C GLY A 298 21.75 4.02 -9.34
N ASN A 299 22.65 3.03 -9.20
CA ASN A 299 23.83 2.97 -10.05
C ASN A 299 23.36 2.58 -11.45
N ASN A 300 23.22 3.56 -12.31
CA ASN A 300 23.07 3.38 -13.76
C ASN A 300 24.46 3.54 -14.40
N GLU A 301 25.37 2.58 -14.14
CA GLU A 301 26.58 2.37 -14.93
C GLU A 301 26.35 1.25 -15.95
#